data_9bb0e6f6aa9fe78705cbebbff19c2998
#
_entry.id   9bb0e6f6aa9fe78705cbebbff19c2998
#
_cell.length_a   1.000
_cell.length_b   1.000
_cell.length_c   1.000
_cell.angle_alpha   90.00
_cell.angle_beta   90.00
_cell.angle_gamma   90.00
#
_symmetry.space_group_name_H-M   'P 1'
#
loop_
_entity.id
_entity.type
_entity.pdbx_description
1 polymer ?
#
loop_
_entity_poly.entity_id
_entity_poly.type
_entity_poly.pdbx_seq_one_letter_code
_entity_poly.pdbx_strand_id
1 'polypeptide(L)'
;MHSAAMSRRQIVISILIALAAALLLTGCSSGQNTCWYAYFGECAYAMVYTPADNSFTCIQLPLEQILRWGKASGLDSIPMAMRNYVGLKDTGFLLGTPESLRSLRDILDALGSESGEQPSGDKRVKAMVAEAGALSRKPALDKLISLCGQDVEGMLKLLSEKKPECRSYDVHGIFNTDDLNFSQRYFTQWLGQVLGGNK
;
A
#
# COMPACT_ATOMS: atom_id res chain seq x y z
N MET A 1 -3.31 43.70 -42.25
CA MET A 1 -3.09 42.47 -41.47
C MET A 1 -1.59 42.16 -41.51
N HIS A 2 -0.86 42.54 -40.43
CA HIS A 2 0.60 42.22 -40.35
C HIS A 2 0.75 40.93 -39.60
N SER A 3 1.07 39.85 -40.34
CA SER A 3 1.56 38.61 -39.79
C SER A 3 3.02 38.81 -39.38
N ALA A 4 3.27 39.00 -38.09
CA ALA A 4 4.63 39.05 -37.59
C ALA A 4 5.24 37.66 -37.60
N ALA A 5 6.15 37.42 -38.57
CA ALA A 5 6.93 36.20 -38.61
C ALA A 5 7.83 36.13 -37.39
N MET A 6 7.58 35.15 -36.51
CA MET A 6 8.45 34.87 -35.35
C MET A 6 9.87 34.57 -35.82
N SER A 7 10.86 35.27 -35.26
CA SER A 7 12.26 35.04 -35.59
C SER A 7 12.69 33.60 -35.18
N ARG A 8 13.61 32.98 -35.94
CA ARG A 8 14.14 31.63 -35.61
C ARG A 8 14.65 31.55 -34.18
N ARG A 9 15.19 32.61 -33.59
CA ARG A 9 15.61 32.69 -32.18
C ARG A 9 14.43 32.57 -31.20
N GLN A 10 13.29 33.23 -31.51
CA GLN A 10 12.11 33.15 -30.66
C GLN A 10 11.49 31.75 -30.65
N ILE A 11 11.51 31.06 -31.80
CA ILE A 11 11.03 29.67 -31.94
C ILE A 11 11.92 28.72 -31.11
N VAL A 12 13.23 28.85 -31.20
CA VAL A 12 14.17 28.01 -30.41
C VAL A 12 14.02 28.26 -28.90
N ILE A 13 13.86 29.51 -28.46
CA ILE A 13 13.66 29.85 -27.05
C ILE A 13 12.32 29.29 -26.55
N SER A 14 11.25 29.38 -27.35
CA SER A 14 9.93 28.82 -26.99
C SER A 14 9.96 27.29 -26.87
N ILE A 15 10.70 26.61 -27.76
CA ILE A 15 10.88 25.16 -27.68
C ILE A 15 11.71 24.77 -26.46
N LEU A 16 12.77 25.51 -26.15
CA LEU A 16 13.59 25.27 -24.94
C LEU A 16 12.79 25.49 -23.66
N ILE A 17 11.96 26.53 -23.60
CA ILE A 17 11.06 26.78 -22.44
C ILE A 17 10.03 25.69 -22.33
N ALA A 18 9.41 25.25 -23.44
CA ALA A 18 8.45 24.14 -23.44
C ALA A 18 9.09 22.81 -23.02
N LEU A 19 10.33 22.54 -23.48
CA LEU A 19 11.08 21.35 -23.05
C LEU A 19 11.47 21.41 -21.57
N ALA A 20 11.92 22.58 -21.08
CA ALA A 20 12.23 22.79 -19.68
C ALA A 20 10.99 22.68 -18.79
N ALA A 21 9.85 23.24 -19.24
CA ALA A 21 8.57 23.07 -18.55
C ALA A 21 8.09 21.60 -18.56
N ALA A 22 8.25 20.89 -19.68
CA ALA A 22 7.94 19.45 -19.74
C ALA A 22 8.86 18.64 -18.83
N LEU A 23 10.16 18.94 -18.76
CA LEU A 23 11.11 18.29 -17.85
C LEU A 23 10.84 18.64 -16.37
N LEU A 24 10.38 19.85 -16.08
CA LEU A 24 9.96 20.25 -14.73
C LEU A 24 8.61 19.62 -14.34
N LEU A 25 7.73 19.36 -15.31
CA LEU A 25 6.44 18.68 -15.08
C LEU A 25 6.61 17.14 -15.05
N THR A 26 7.63 16.59 -15.70
CA THR A 26 7.99 15.16 -15.62
C THR A 26 9.05 14.87 -14.57
N GLY A 27 9.76 15.88 -14.09
CA GLY A 27 10.72 15.80 -12.99
C GLY A 27 10.03 16.05 -11.66
N CYS A 28 9.81 15.00 -10.90
CA CYS A 28 9.25 14.94 -9.54
C CYS A 28 7.73 14.78 -9.43
N SER A 29 7.16 13.85 -10.15
CA SER A 29 6.22 12.98 -9.45
C SER A 29 7.07 11.92 -8.75
N SER A 30 7.63 12.23 -7.57
CA SER A 30 7.88 11.21 -6.57
C SER A 30 6.53 10.55 -6.37
N GLY A 31 6.33 9.39 -7.03
CA GLY A 31 5.03 8.75 -7.12
C GLY A 31 4.49 8.62 -5.71
N GLN A 32 3.29 9.14 -5.48
CA GLN A 32 2.68 9.02 -4.16
C GLN A 32 2.58 7.54 -3.83
N ASN A 33 2.89 7.19 -2.58
CA ASN A 33 2.70 5.85 -2.08
C ASN A 33 1.24 5.44 -2.31
N THR A 34 1.03 4.21 -2.79
CA THR A 34 -0.29 3.65 -2.97
C THR A 34 -0.55 2.73 -1.78
N CYS A 35 -1.62 2.97 -1.03
CA CYS A 35 -1.92 2.27 0.20
C CYS A 35 -3.27 1.56 0.13
N TRP A 36 -3.30 0.28 0.50
CA TRP A 36 -4.51 -0.47 0.79
C TRP A 36 -4.55 -0.83 2.27
N TYR A 37 -5.69 -0.64 2.89
CA TYR A 37 -5.95 -1.14 4.22
C TYR A 37 -6.72 -2.45 4.14
N ALA A 38 -6.38 -3.40 5.00
CA ALA A 38 -7.12 -4.64 5.12
C ALA A 38 -7.59 -4.84 6.56
N TYR A 39 -8.83 -5.29 6.72
CA TYR A 39 -9.41 -5.62 8.02
C TYR A 39 -10.17 -6.95 7.92
N PHE A 40 -9.85 -7.87 8.82
CA PHE A 40 -10.41 -9.22 8.86
C PHE A 40 -10.97 -9.57 10.26
N GLY A 41 -11.60 -8.61 10.93
CA GLY A 41 -12.19 -8.80 12.25
C GLY A 41 -11.18 -8.80 13.41
N GLU A 42 -10.17 -9.68 13.36
CA GLU A 42 -9.15 -9.82 14.41
C GLU A 42 -7.78 -9.24 14.02
N CYS A 43 -7.57 -9.00 12.73
CA CYS A 43 -6.31 -8.49 12.20
C CYS A 43 -6.56 -7.31 11.27
N ALA A 44 -5.61 -6.37 11.30
CA ALA A 44 -5.58 -5.23 10.39
C ALA A 44 -4.19 -5.11 9.76
N TYR A 45 -4.15 -4.66 8.50
CA TYR A 45 -2.92 -4.48 7.74
C TYR A 45 -2.94 -3.17 6.98
N ALA A 46 -1.77 -2.56 6.82
CA ALA A 46 -1.51 -1.56 5.80
C ALA A 46 -0.57 -2.18 4.76
N MET A 47 -0.97 -2.12 3.49
CA MET A 47 -0.19 -2.63 2.36
C MET A 47 0.18 -1.44 1.48
N VAL A 48 1.46 -1.11 1.43
CA VAL A 48 1.95 0.13 0.82
C VAL A 48 2.90 -0.19 -0.32
N TYR A 49 2.57 0.27 -1.52
CA TYR A 49 3.50 0.30 -2.63
C TYR A 49 4.21 1.65 -2.67
N THR A 50 5.54 1.62 -2.63
CA THR A 50 6.40 2.80 -2.72
C THR A 50 7.08 2.83 -4.08
N PRO A 51 6.68 3.74 -5.00
CA PRO A 51 7.25 3.79 -6.36
C PRO A 51 8.73 4.16 -6.39
N ALA A 52 9.21 4.93 -5.40
CA ALA A 52 10.58 5.45 -5.37
C ALA A 52 11.65 4.35 -5.35
N ASP A 53 11.40 3.25 -4.65
CA ASP A 53 12.30 2.10 -4.54
C ASP A 53 11.69 0.80 -5.09
N ASN A 54 10.52 0.90 -5.73
CA ASN A 54 9.73 -0.22 -6.24
C ASN A 54 9.53 -1.29 -5.17
N SER A 55 9.13 -0.90 -3.95
CA SER A 55 8.88 -1.81 -2.84
C SER A 55 7.40 -1.94 -2.51
N PHE A 56 7.01 -3.12 -2.03
CA PHE A 56 5.69 -3.41 -1.47
C PHE A 56 5.84 -3.85 -0.02
N THR A 57 5.34 -3.02 0.87
CA THR A 57 5.47 -3.21 2.31
C THR A 57 4.13 -3.60 2.91
N CYS A 58 4.07 -4.79 3.53
CA CYS A 58 2.90 -5.25 4.27
C CYS A 58 3.17 -5.09 5.78
N ILE A 59 2.33 -4.33 6.46
CA ILE A 59 2.47 -4.00 7.88
C ILE A 59 1.26 -4.53 8.62
N GLN A 60 1.45 -5.45 9.55
CA GLN A 60 0.39 -5.84 10.48
C GLN A 60 0.22 -4.72 11.50
N LEU A 61 -0.98 -4.16 11.58
CA LEU A 61 -1.27 -2.99 12.40
C LEU A 61 -1.66 -3.37 13.83
N PRO A 62 -1.39 -2.52 14.84
CA PRO A 62 -1.80 -2.71 16.23
C PRO A 62 -3.30 -2.40 16.38
N LEU A 63 -4.16 -3.35 15.97
CA LEU A 63 -5.60 -3.15 15.82
C LEU A 63 -6.25 -2.65 17.13
N GLU A 64 -5.95 -3.27 18.27
CA GLU A 64 -6.50 -2.87 19.55
C GLU A 64 -6.20 -1.39 19.87
N GLN A 65 -4.97 -0.98 19.61
CA GLN A 65 -4.53 0.40 19.82
C GLN A 65 -5.26 1.38 18.89
N ILE A 66 -5.44 0.97 17.62
CA ILE A 66 -6.19 1.77 16.64
C ILE A 66 -7.65 1.95 17.07
N LEU A 67 -8.29 0.88 17.55
CA LEU A 67 -9.67 0.93 18.01
C LEU A 67 -9.83 1.81 19.25
N ARG A 68 -8.94 1.68 20.25
CA ARG A 68 -8.91 2.53 21.44
C ARG A 68 -8.71 4.01 21.08
N TRP A 69 -7.74 4.29 20.20
CA TRP A 69 -7.46 5.65 19.73
C TRP A 69 -8.63 6.23 18.94
N GLY A 70 -9.20 5.44 18.02
CA GLY A 70 -10.37 5.84 17.22
C GLY A 70 -11.55 6.23 18.11
N LYS A 71 -11.88 5.38 19.09
CA LYS A 71 -12.93 5.66 20.07
C LYS A 71 -12.67 6.94 20.88
N ALA A 72 -11.44 7.13 21.35
CA ALA A 72 -11.04 8.34 22.07
C ALA A 72 -11.10 9.62 21.20
N SER A 73 -10.94 9.46 19.88
CA SER A 73 -11.00 10.53 18.88
C SER A 73 -12.40 10.73 18.29
N GLY A 74 -13.42 10.02 18.77
CA GLY A 74 -14.80 10.11 18.27
C GLY A 74 -15.00 9.50 16.87
N LEU A 75 -14.18 8.52 16.50
CA LEU A 75 -14.27 7.83 15.22
C LEU A 75 -14.99 6.49 15.39
N ASP A 76 -16.20 6.40 14.87
CA ASP A 76 -17.06 5.21 15.02
C ASP A 76 -16.79 4.13 13.95
N SER A 77 -16.02 4.47 12.91
CA SER A 77 -15.73 3.57 11.79
C SER A 77 -14.30 3.05 11.84
N ILE A 78 -14.13 1.72 11.78
CA ILE A 78 -12.81 1.06 11.74
C ILE A 78 -11.97 1.57 10.56
N PRO A 79 -12.49 1.66 9.32
CA PRO A 79 -11.73 2.24 8.21
C PRO A 79 -11.25 3.67 8.47
N MET A 80 -12.09 4.51 9.08
CA MET A 80 -11.69 5.88 9.43
C MET A 80 -10.63 5.90 10.52
N ALA A 81 -10.77 5.06 11.55
CA ALA A 81 -9.77 4.93 12.60
C ALA A 81 -8.41 4.47 12.03
N MET A 82 -8.40 3.45 11.17
CA MET A 82 -7.18 2.98 10.51
C MET A 82 -6.53 4.07 9.67
N ARG A 83 -7.29 4.71 8.78
CA ARG A 83 -6.81 5.81 7.92
C ARG A 83 -6.18 6.94 8.72
N ASN A 84 -6.87 7.40 9.75
CA ASN A 84 -6.41 8.54 10.55
C ASN A 84 -5.24 8.15 11.48
N TYR A 85 -5.22 6.93 12.01
CA TYR A 85 -4.12 6.46 12.84
C TYR A 85 -2.82 6.30 12.05
N VAL A 86 -2.91 5.69 10.87
CA VAL A 86 -1.76 5.44 9.98
C VAL A 86 -1.32 6.71 9.26
N GLY A 87 -2.26 7.58 8.88
CA GLY A 87 -1.97 8.86 8.25
C GLY A 87 -1.61 8.77 6.76
N LEU A 88 -1.80 7.61 6.11
CA LEU A 88 -1.62 7.45 4.67
C LEU A 88 -2.97 7.55 3.95
N LYS A 89 -2.94 8.20 2.77
CA LYS A 89 -4.10 8.22 1.89
C LYS A 89 -4.30 6.82 1.31
N ASP A 90 -5.46 6.25 1.53
CA ASP A 90 -5.83 4.95 0.97
C ASP A 90 -6.21 5.03 -0.51
N THR A 91 -5.93 3.94 -1.19
CA THR A 91 -6.38 3.66 -2.56
C THR A 91 -7.57 2.72 -2.54
N GLY A 92 -7.67 1.86 -1.52
CA GLY A 92 -8.77 0.93 -1.35
C GLY A 92 -8.74 0.23 0.00
N PHE A 93 -9.81 -0.51 0.27
CA PHE A 93 -10.03 -1.32 1.47
C PHE A 93 -10.33 -2.77 1.11
N LEU A 94 -9.62 -3.69 1.76
CA LEU A 94 -9.92 -5.11 1.74
C LEU A 94 -10.65 -5.45 3.03
N LEU A 95 -11.87 -5.93 2.90
CA LEU A 95 -12.72 -6.24 4.05
C LEU A 95 -13.11 -7.72 4.01
N GLY A 96 -12.83 -8.44 5.06
CA GLY A 96 -13.15 -9.83 5.21
C GLY A 96 -13.45 -10.20 6.66
N THR A 97 -13.69 -11.50 6.85
CA THR A 97 -13.90 -12.10 8.17
C THR A 97 -12.63 -12.83 8.62
N PRO A 98 -12.54 -13.30 9.89
CA PRO A 98 -11.45 -14.18 10.32
C PRO A 98 -11.35 -15.47 9.48
N GLU A 99 -12.50 -15.99 9.00
CA GLU A 99 -12.55 -17.14 8.09
C GLU A 99 -11.97 -16.79 6.71
N SER A 100 -12.28 -15.61 6.19
CA SER A 100 -11.70 -15.09 4.95
C SER A 100 -10.18 -15.00 5.05
N LEU A 101 -9.65 -14.52 6.19
CA LEU A 101 -8.21 -14.44 6.42
C LEU A 101 -7.57 -15.83 6.46
N ARG A 102 -8.21 -16.82 7.11
CA ARG A 102 -7.71 -18.20 7.11
C ARG A 102 -7.66 -18.76 5.68
N SER A 103 -8.74 -18.62 4.93
CA SER A 103 -8.80 -19.06 3.52
C SER A 103 -7.76 -18.36 2.64
N LEU A 104 -7.51 -17.07 2.87
CA LEU A 104 -6.46 -16.33 2.16
C LEU A 104 -5.06 -16.86 2.51
N ARG A 105 -4.80 -17.13 3.79
CA ARG A 105 -3.54 -17.74 4.24
C ARG A 105 -3.33 -19.11 3.60
N ASP A 106 -4.36 -19.96 3.57
CA ASP A 106 -4.27 -21.29 2.93
C ASP A 106 -3.92 -21.18 1.44
N ILE A 107 -4.49 -20.20 0.72
CA ILE A 107 -4.15 -19.94 -0.67
C ILE A 107 -2.68 -19.53 -0.80
N LEU A 108 -2.21 -18.59 0.03
CA LEU A 108 -0.84 -18.08 -0.03
C LEU A 108 0.17 -19.13 0.45
N ASP A 109 -0.19 -19.97 1.43
CA ASP A 109 0.64 -21.07 1.90
C ASP A 109 0.80 -22.13 0.82
N ALA A 110 -0.26 -22.44 0.07
CA ALA A 110 -0.20 -23.35 -1.07
C ALA A 110 0.72 -22.85 -2.20
N LEU A 111 0.83 -21.53 -2.37
CA LEU A 111 1.73 -20.90 -3.35
C LEU A 111 3.18 -20.81 -2.86
N GLY A 112 3.38 -20.61 -1.55
CA GLY A 112 4.70 -20.38 -0.93
C GLY A 112 5.37 -21.61 -0.35
N SER A 113 4.70 -22.79 -0.37
CA SER A 113 5.23 -24.02 0.24
C SER A 113 6.18 -24.76 -0.69
N GLU A 114 7.48 -24.64 -0.44
CA GLU A 114 8.48 -25.52 -1.06
C GLU A 114 8.74 -26.81 -0.29
N SER A 115 8.33 -26.93 0.99
CA SER A 115 8.77 -28.05 1.85
C SER A 115 7.91 -28.38 3.08
N GLY A 116 6.59 -28.18 3.03
CA GLY A 116 5.70 -28.63 4.12
C GLY A 116 5.79 -27.84 5.44
N GLU A 117 6.64 -26.84 5.55
CA GLU A 117 6.68 -25.92 6.67
C GLU A 117 5.66 -24.79 6.48
N GLN A 118 5.04 -24.36 7.58
CA GLN A 118 4.11 -23.24 7.54
C GLN A 118 4.87 -21.94 7.23
N PRO A 119 4.60 -21.27 6.08
CA PRO A 119 5.39 -20.12 5.67
C PRO A 119 5.21 -18.93 6.60
N SER A 120 6.31 -18.18 6.84
CA SER A 120 6.29 -16.92 7.57
C SER A 120 5.46 -15.86 6.82
N GLY A 121 5.09 -14.76 7.50
CA GLY A 121 4.41 -13.63 6.88
C GLY A 121 5.14 -13.10 5.64
N ASP A 122 6.46 -13.00 5.68
CA ASP A 122 7.31 -12.59 4.55
C ASP A 122 7.17 -13.51 3.34
N LYS A 123 7.17 -14.83 3.56
CA LYS A 123 7.01 -15.81 2.47
C LYS A 123 5.64 -15.68 1.80
N ARG A 124 4.58 -15.44 2.58
CA ARG A 124 3.22 -15.21 2.05
C ARG A 124 3.13 -13.96 1.19
N VAL A 125 3.70 -12.84 1.65
CA VAL A 125 3.72 -11.59 0.88
C VAL A 125 4.52 -11.76 -0.41
N LYS A 126 5.68 -12.41 -0.36
CA LYS A 126 6.50 -12.74 -1.55
C LYS A 126 5.74 -13.63 -2.53
N ALA A 127 5.05 -14.68 -2.05
CA ALA A 127 4.23 -15.56 -2.86
C ALA A 127 3.09 -14.78 -3.54
N MET A 128 2.41 -13.91 -2.81
CA MET A 128 1.35 -13.07 -3.35
C MET A 128 1.86 -12.18 -4.50
N VAL A 129 3.02 -11.55 -4.35
CA VAL A 129 3.60 -10.68 -5.39
C VAL A 129 4.09 -11.51 -6.57
N ALA A 130 4.78 -12.63 -6.34
CA ALA A 130 5.27 -13.51 -7.41
C ALA A 130 4.12 -14.02 -8.27
N GLU A 131 3.01 -14.41 -7.65
CA GLU A 131 1.84 -15.01 -8.31
C GLU A 131 0.72 -14.00 -8.63
N ALA A 132 0.93 -12.70 -8.43
CA ALA A 132 -0.09 -11.68 -8.65
C ALA A 132 -0.73 -11.75 -10.04
N GLY A 133 0.06 -12.07 -11.07
CA GLY A 133 -0.42 -12.25 -12.43
C GLY A 133 -1.36 -13.45 -12.60
N ALA A 134 -1.10 -14.57 -11.93
CA ALA A 134 -1.96 -15.74 -11.91
C ALA A 134 -3.21 -15.49 -11.04
N LEU A 135 -3.05 -14.86 -9.89
CA LEU A 135 -4.12 -14.50 -8.96
C LEU A 135 -5.09 -13.47 -9.56
N SER A 136 -4.65 -12.66 -10.53
CA SER A 136 -5.49 -11.69 -11.25
C SER A 136 -6.38 -12.34 -12.32
N ARG A 137 -6.28 -13.64 -12.55
CA ARG A 137 -7.08 -14.36 -13.55
C ARG A 137 -8.24 -15.09 -12.90
N LYS A 138 -9.34 -15.19 -13.64
CA LYS A 138 -10.46 -16.08 -13.23
C LYS A 138 -10.03 -17.56 -13.29
N PRO A 139 -10.48 -18.40 -12.33
CA PRO A 139 -11.42 -18.13 -11.23
C PRO A 139 -10.74 -17.64 -9.92
N ALA A 140 -9.41 -17.52 -9.87
CA ALA A 140 -8.70 -17.14 -8.65
C ALA A 140 -9.09 -15.74 -8.17
N LEU A 141 -9.20 -14.77 -9.09
CA LEU A 141 -9.62 -13.41 -8.78
C LEU A 141 -11.04 -13.38 -8.18
N ASP A 142 -11.98 -14.11 -8.75
CA ASP A 142 -13.37 -14.15 -8.24
C ASP A 142 -13.42 -14.67 -6.80
N LYS A 143 -12.58 -15.67 -6.48
CA LYS A 143 -12.43 -16.18 -5.12
C LYS A 143 -11.84 -15.13 -4.18
N LEU A 144 -10.80 -14.40 -4.61
CA LEU A 144 -10.18 -13.36 -3.79
C LEU A 144 -11.11 -12.16 -3.58
N ILE A 145 -11.87 -11.76 -4.59
CA ILE A 145 -12.91 -10.74 -4.46
C ILE A 145 -13.95 -11.16 -3.42
N SER A 146 -14.37 -12.40 -3.42
CA SER A 146 -15.34 -12.90 -2.43
C SER A 146 -14.79 -12.92 -1.00
N LEU A 147 -13.48 -13.06 -0.83
CA LEU A 147 -12.81 -13.07 0.48
C LEU A 147 -12.43 -11.68 1.01
N CYS A 148 -12.05 -10.77 0.13
CA CYS A 148 -11.39 -9.51 0.49
C CYS A 148 -12.07 -8.25 -0.08
N GLY A 149 -13.07 -8.40 -0.96
CA GLY A 149 -13.72 -7.29 -1.65
C GLY A 149 -13.05 -6.91 -2.98
N GLN A 150 -13.69 -5.98 -3.70
CA GLN A 150 -13.32 -5.60 -5.08
C GLN A 150 -11.93 -4.96 -5.20
N ASP A 151 -11.48 -4.24 -4.18
CA ASP A 151 -10.22 -3.48 -4.22
C ASP A 151 -8.97 -4.37 -4.31
N VAL A 152 -9.11 -5.69 -4.08
CA VAL A 152 -8.03 -6.67 -4.28
C VAL A 152 -7.58 -6.74 -5.74
N GLU A 153 -8.47 -6.54 -6.71
CA GLU A 153 -8.14 -6.57 -8.13
C GLU A 153 -7.13 -5.48 -8.50
N GLY A 154 -7.39 -4.23 -8.05
CA GLY A 154 -6.47 -3.11 -8.29
C GLY A 154 -5.08 -3.33 -7.69
N MET A 155 -5.03 -3.90 -6.48
CA MET A 155 -3.78 -4.26 -5.82
C MET A 155 -3.01 -5.33 -6.62
N LEU A 156 -3.66 -6.44 -6.98
CA LEU A 156 -3.03 -7.54 -7.72
C LEU A 156 -2.53 -7.09 -9.09
N LYS A 157 -3.30 -6.24 -9.79
CA LYS A 157 -2.88 -5.64 -11.06
C LYS A 157 -1.58 -4.86 -10.91
N LEU A 158 -1.51 -3.97 -9.91
CA LEU A 158 -0.30 -3.20 -9.64
C LEU A 158 0.90 -4.12 -9.32
N LEU A 159 0.72 -5.12 -8.46
CA LEU A 159 1.78 -6.06 -8.10
C LEU A 159 2.27 -6.86 -9.30
N SER A 160 1.36 -7.31 -10.17
CA SER A 160 1.68 -8.03 -11.40
C SER A 160 2.48 -7.20 -12.39
N GLU A 161 2.15 -5.90 -12.52
CA GLU A 161 2.81 -4.98 -13.44
C GLU A 161 4.18 -4.52 -12.92
N LYS A 162 4.27 -4.20 -11.62
CA LYS A 162 5.46 -3.58 -11.02
C LYS A 162 6.47 -4.57 -10.48
N LYS A 163 6.02 -5.78 -10.07
CA LYS A 163 6.86 -6.83 -9.46
C LYS A 163 7.79 -6.28 -8.38
N PRO A 164 7.24 -5.60 -7.36
CA PRO A 164 8.04 -4.89 -6.35
C PRO A 164 8.83 -5.84 -5.46
N GLU A 165 9.89 -5.33 -4.84
CA GLU A 165 10.53 -5.98 -3.71
C GLU A 165 9.57 -6.02 -2.51
N CYS A 166 9.49 -7.16 -1.81
CA CYS A 166 8.54 -7.34 -0.72
C CYS A 166 9.22 -7.19 0.63
N ARG A 167 8.54 -6.46 1.53
CA ARG A 167 8.90 -6.32 2.93
C ARG A 167 7.68 -6.59 3.80
N SER A 168 7.85 -7.19 4.97
CA SER A 168 6.76 -7.30 5.93
C SER A 168 7.22 -6.93 7.33
N TYR A 169 6.31 -6.34 8.10
CA TYR A 169 6.54 -5.91 9.46
C TYR A 169 5.35 -6.30 10.34
N ASP A 170 5.66 -6.95 11.45
CA ASP A 170 4.71 -7.14 12.53
C ASP A 170 5.04 -6.16 13.64
N VAL A 171 4.12 -5.24 13.88
CA VAL A 171 4.26 -4.20 14.91
C VAL A 171 3.38 -4.48 16.13
N HIS A 172 2.80 -5.67 16.20
CA HIS A 172 1.95 -6.07 17.30
C HIS A 172 2.71 -5.97 18.62
N GLY A 173 2.18 -5.19 19.57
CA GLY A 173 2.79 -4.96 20.87
C GLY A 173 3.86 -3.87 20.94
N ILE A 174 4.50 -3.46 19.83
CA ILE A 174 5.54 -2.43 19.85
C ILE A 174 4.98 -1.05 20.26
N PHE A 175 3.76 -0.75 19.86
CA PHE A 175 3.09 0.54 20.13
C PHE A 175 2.03 0.44 21.23
N ASN A 176 2.03 -0.64 22.02
CA ASN A 176 1.06 -0.83 23.08
C ASN A 176 1.43 0.01 24.31
N THR A 177 0.85 1.19 24.42
CA THR A 177 1.01 2.12 25.54
C THR A 177 -0.34 2.74 25.91
N ASP A 178 -0.48 3.18 27.17
CA ASP A 178 -1.69 3.85 27.63
C ASP A 178 -1.83 5.28 27.09
N ASP A 179 -0.73 5.92 26.70
CA ASP A 179 -0.76 7.19 25.96
C ASP A 179 -1.03 6.96 24.48
N LEU A 180 -2.30 7.00 24.10
CA LEU A 180 -2.77 6.75 22.75
C LEU A 180 -2.22 7.76 21.71
N ASN A 181 -2.04 9.03 22.11
CA ASN A 181 -1.54 10.06 21.21
C ASN A 181 -0.02 9.91 20.98
N PHE A 182 0.70 9.50 22.02
CA PHE A 182 2.11 9.16 21.89
C PHE A 182 2.30 7.95 20.96
N SER A 183 1.51 6.88 21.20
CA SER A 183 1.52 5.69 20.37
C SER A 183 1.30 6.01 18.89
N GLN A 184 0.27 6.79 18.57
CA GLN A 184 -0.07 7.17 17.21
C GLN A 184 1.05 8.01 16.56
N ARG A 185 1.59 9.01 17.26
CA ARG A 185 2.70 9.85 16.73
C ARG A 185 3.96 9.04 16.50
N TYR A 186 4.31 8.16 17.45
CA TYR A 186 5.49 7.31 17.33
C TYR A 186 5.34 6.31 16.17
N PHE A 187 4.15 5.72 16.00
CA PHE A 187 3.86 4.87 14.85
C PHE A 187 4.02 5.61 13.53
N THR A 188 3.47 6.82 13.41
CA THR A 188 3.58 7.64 12.19
C THR A 188 5.05 7.99 11.87
N GLN A 189 5.85 8.32 12.89
CA GLN A 189 7.27 8.58 12.72
C GLN A 189 8.04 7.35 12.25
N TRP A 190 7.81 6.20 12.90
CA TRP A 190 8.39 4.92 12.51
C TRP A 190 8.01 4.54 11.07
N LEU A 191 6.73 4.69 10.72
CA LEU A 191 6.23 4.42 9.38
C LEU A 191 6.92 5.28 8.32
N GLY A 192 7.13 6.57 8.63
CA GLY A 192 7.89 7.47 7.77
C GLY A 192 9.33 6.99 7.52
N GLN A 193 9.99 6.44 8.53
CA GLN A 193 11.33 5.84 8.38
C GLN A 193 11.30 4.58 7.52
N VAL A 194 10.32 3.69 7.74
CA VAL A 194 10.18 2.44 6.98
C VAL A 194 9.88 2.69 5.51
N LEU A 195 8.98 3.63 5.21
CA LEU A 195 8.55 3.95 3.84
C LEU A 195 9.46 4.97 3.15
N GLY A 196 10.17 5.82 3.92
CA GLY A 196 11.06 6.84 3.37
C GLY A 196 12.40 6.33 2.86
N GLY A 197 12.72 5.05 3.11
CA GLY A 197 14.04 4.49 2.84
C GLY A 197 15.13 5.26 3.63
N ASN A 198 16.04 4.60 4.27
CA ASN A 198 17.21 5.25 4.90
C ASN A 198 17.91 6.12 3.84
N LYS A 199 17.66 7.44 3.89
CA LYS A 199 18.49 8.41 3.19
C LYS A 199 19.68 8.76 4.07
#